data_7e20fece9f3e0d91e5b01609c48f05bd
#
_entry.id   7e20fece9f3e0d91e5b01609c48f05bd
#
_cell.length_a   1.000
_cell.length_b   1.000
_cell.length_c   1.000
_cell.angle_alpha   90.00
_cell.angle_beta   90.00
_cell.angle_gamma   90.00
#
_symmetry.space_group_name_H-M   'P 1'
#
loop_
_entity.id
_entity.type
_entity.pdbx_description
1 polymer ?
#
loop_
_entity_poly.entity_id
_entity_poly.type
_entity_poly.pdbx_seq_one_letter_code
_entity_poly.pdbx_strand_id
1 'polypeptide(L)'
;RDGKWLPVESDPNALIVDAGDMLARLTNDVIPSTTHRVVNPDDGTNGHRYSMPMFIHPNPDAMLTCLPSCMGTGAKYPPISSQDFLYQRLREIGLMK
;
A
#
# COMPACT_ATOMS: atom_id res chain seq x y z
N ARG A 1 -6.13 1.38 14.08
CA ARG A 1 -7.47 0.77 14.26
C ARG A 1 -8.38 1.60 15.16
N ASP A 2 -7.82 2.51 15.93
CA ASP A 2 -8.53 3.42 16.86
C ASP A 2 -8.73 4.84 16.29
N GLY A 3 -8.46 5.05 15.00
CA GLY A 3 -8.58 6.34 14.33
C GLY A 3 -7.47 7.34 14.64
N LYS A 4 -6.40 6.92 15.28
CA LYS A 4 -5.27 7.80 15.60
C LYS A 4 -4.17 7.71 14.55
N TRP A 5 -3.58 8.87 14.24
CA TRP A 5 -2.37 8.95 13.45
C TRP A 5 -1.15 8.70 14.33
N LEU A 6 -0.29 7.81 13.89
CA LEU A 6 0.96 7.49 14.57
C LEU A 6 2.13 8.03 13.75
N PRO A 7 3.13 8.67 14.37
CA PRO A 7 4.35 9.03 13.66
C PRO A 7 5.12 7.78 13.26
N VAL A 8 5.70 7.80 12.07
CA VAL A 8 6.64 6.76 11.64
C VAL A 8 8.02 7.22 12.00
N GLU A 9 8.64 6.53 12.94
CA GLU A 9 10.02 6.74 13.34
C GLU A 9 10.89 5.65 12.72
N SER A 10 12.02 6.03 12.16
CA SER A 10 12.94 5.08 11.53
C SER A 10 14.38 5.35 11.97
N ASP A 11 15.14 4.28 12.11
CA ASP A 11 16.59 4.36 12.21
C ASP A 11 17.15 4.88 10.86
N PRO A 12 18.14 5.80 10.86
CA PRO A 12 18.75 6.29 9.62
C PRO A 12 19.34 5.20 8.71
N ASN A 13 19.66 4.03 9.27
CA ASN A 13 20.19 2.88 8.54
C ASN A 13 19.13 1.85 8.16
N ALA A 14 17.85 2.12 8.41
CA ALA A 14 16.76 1.21 8.13
C ALA A 14 15.98 1.62 6.88
N LEU A 15 15.38 0.62 6.23
CA LEU A 15 14.37 0.84 5.19
C LEU A 15 12.99 0.73 5.83
N ILE A 16 12.08 1.60 5.41
CA ILE A 16 10.67 1.49 5.79
C ILE A 16 9.95 0.69 4.70
N VAL A 17 9.32 -0.39 5.10
CA VAL A 17 8.49 -1.21 4.22
C VAL A 17 7.03 -1.02 4.58
N ASP A 18 6.22 -0.77 3.56
CA ASP A 18 4.80 -0.47 3.71
C ASP A 18 3.97 -1.46 2.91
N ALA A 19 2.97 -2.06 3.55
CA ALA A 19 2.03 -2.96 2.90
C ALA A 19 0.98 -2.15 2.14
N GLY A 20 0.86 -2.43 0.84
CA GLY A 20 -0.11 -1.75 -0.03
C GLY A 20 -1.33 -2.60 -0.38
N ASP A 21 -2.14 -2.06 -1.29
CA ASP A 21 -3.44 -2.63 -1.67
C ASP A 21 -3.35 -4.02 -2.32
N MET A 22 -2.28 -4.31 -3.07
CA MET A 22 -2.11 -5.63 -3.69
C MET A 22 -1.91 -6.71 -2.64
N LEU A 23 -1.11 -6.43 -1.62
CA LEU A 23 -0.88 -7.36 -0.52
C LEU A 23 -2.13 -7.55 0.34
N ALA A 24 -2.86 -6.47 0.60
CA ALA A 24 -4.14 -6.54 1.30
C ALA A 24 -5.14 -7.42 0.54
N ARG A 25 -5.21 -7.27 -0.78
CA ARG A 25 -6.07 -8.08 -1.65
C ARG A 25 -5.68 -9.55 -1.63
N LEU A 26 -4.41 -9.87 -1.80
CA LEU A 26 -3.90 -11.25 -1.75
C LEU A 26 -4.19 -11.94 -0.42
N THR A 27 -4.09 -11.21 0.66
CA THR A 27 -4.26 -11.73 2.02
C THR A 27 -5.67 -11.55 2.57
N ASN A 28 -6.62 -11.14 1.74
CA ASN A 28 -8.02 -10.93 2.16
C ASN A 28 -8.12 -9.99 3.38
N ASP A 29 -7.32 -8.92 3.38
CA ASP A 29 -7.17 -7.92 4.45
C ASP A 29 -6.61 -8.47 5.78
N VAL A 30 -6.05 -9.69 5.80
CA VAL A 30 -5.28 -10.17 6.96
C VAL A 30 -4.07 -9.25 7.19
N ILE A 31 -3.40 -8.86 6.10
CA ILE A 31 -2.41 -7.78 6.11
C ILE A 31 -3.07 -6.55 5.46
N PRO A 32 -3.51 -5.57 6.24
CA PRO A 32 -4.21 -4.41 5.68
C PRO A 32 -3.26 -3.48 4.93
N SER A 33 -3.80 -2.80 3.93
CA SER A 33 -3.10 -1.65 3.33
C SER A 33 -2.98 -0.53 4.34
N THR A 34 -1.79 0.05 4.45
CA THR A 34 -1.48 1.06 5.46
C THR A 34 -1.83 2.45 4.95
N THR A 35 -2.82 3.09 5.53
CA THR A 35 -3.14 4.49 5.24
C THR A 35 -2.07 5.39 5.84
N HIS A 36 -1.40 6.15 5.00
CA HIS A 36 -0.31 7.02 5.42
C HIS A 36 -0.36 8.36 4.72
N ARG A 37 0.26 9.36 5.31
CA ARG A 37 0.37 10.70 4.73
C ARG A 37 1.67 11.35 5.17
N VAL A 38 2.10 12.34 4.40
CA VAL A 38 3.20 13.23 4.78
C VAL A 38 2.63 14.47 5.45
N VAL A 39 3.23 14.86 6.56
CA VAL A 39 2.89 16.11 7.27
C VAL A 39 4.14 16.97 7.41
N ASN A 40 3.95 18.28 7.37
CA ASN A 40 5.04 19.20 7.64
C ASN A 40 5.36 19.21 9.14
N PRO A 41 6.65 19.36 9.51
CA PRO A 41 7.01 19.54 10.92
C PRO A 41 6.39 20.80 11.50
N ASP A 42 5.94 20.74 12.77
CA ASP A 42 5.39 21.88 13.50
C ASP A 42 6.48 22.76 14.15
N ASP A 43 7.73 22.50 13.87
CA ASP A 43 8.89 23.19 14.47
C ASP A 43 9.27 24.49 13.79
N GLY A 44 8.48 24.93 12.78
CA GLY A 44 8.77 26.14 12.00
C GLY A 44 9.91 26.00 11.01
N THR A 45 10.48 24.80 10.83
CA THR A 45 11.51 24.58 9.81
C THR A 45 10.91 24.68 8.41
N ASN A 46 11.59 25.45 7.55
CA ASN A 46 11.23 25.65 6.16
C ASN A 46 12.35 25.10 5.28
N GLY A 47 12.45 23.78 5.18
CA GLY A 47 13.46 23.08 4.44
C GLY A 47 12.90 22.15 3.37
N HIS A 48 13.80 21.59 2.57
CA HIS A 48 13.48 20.59 1.56
C HIS A 48 13.63 19.19 2.16
N ARG A 49 12.73 18.29 1.78
CA ARG A 49 12.78 16.88 2.13
C ARG A 49 12.66 16.05 0.86
N TYR A 50 13.62 15.19 0.66
CA TYR A 50 13.62 14.26 -0.47
C TYR A 50 13.25 12.87 -0.01
N SER A 51 12.52 12.13 -0.85
CA SER A 51 12.21 10.74 -0.64
C SER A 51 12.34 9.94 -1.94
N MET A 52 12.72 8.69 -1.84
CA MET A 52 12.87 7.79 -2.97
C MET A 52 12.03 6.54 -2.71
N PRO A 53 10.72 6.56 -3.02
CA PRO A 53 9.89 5.39 -2.89
C PRO A 53 10.23 4.36 -3.97
N MET A 54 10.24 3.09 -3.59
CA MET A 54 10.36 1.96 -4.50
C MET A 54 9.07 1.15 -4.43
N PHE A 55 8.31 1.17 -5.51
CA PHE A 55 7.09 0.39 -5.63
C PHE A 55 7.42 -1.02 -6.12
N ILE A 56 6.99 -2.03 -5.35
CA ILE A 56 7.19 -3.43 -5.68
C ILE A 56 5.84 -4.04 -6.06
N HIS A 57 5.80 -4.65 -7.23
CA HIS A 57 4.61 -5.32 -7.76
C HIS A 57 4.93 -6.76 -8.17
N PRO A 58 3.95 -7.68 -8.12
CA PRO A 58 4.06 -8.93 -8.84
C PRO A 58 4.22 -8.71 -10.34
N ASN A 59 4.59 -9.74 -11.07
CA ASN A 59 4.61 -9.67 -12.54
C ASN A 59 3.24 -9.23 -13.07
N PRO A 60 3.18 -8.51 -14.20
CA PRO A 60 1.93 -7.97 -14.74
C PRO A 60 0.82 -8.99 -14.95
N ASP A 61 1.19 -10.20 -15.37
CA ASP A 61 0.28 -11.32 -15.62
C ASP A 61 -0.05 -12.16 -14.37
N ALA A 62 0.61 -11.88 -13.24
CA ALA A 62 0.32 -12.59 -12.00
C ALA A 62 -1.10 -12.29 -11.50
N MET A 63 -1.83 -13.33 -11.16
CA MET A 63 -3.19 -13.20 -10.64
C MET A 63 -3.20 -12.90 -9.15
N LEU A 64 -3.85 -11.81 -8.78
CA LEU A 64 -4.13 -11.46 -7.38
C LEU A 64 -5.37 -12.25 -6.94
N THR A 65 -5.14 -13.50 -6.58
CA THR A 65 -6.18 -14.41 -6.08
C THR A 65 -5.99 -14.57 -4.58
N CYS A 66 -7.08 -14.55 -3.83
CA CYS A 66 -7.01 -14.72 -2.37
C CYS A 66 -6.24 -15.99 -2.01
N LEU A 67 -5.24 -15.84 -1.15
CA LEU A 67 -4.47 -16.99 -0.64
C LEU A 67 -5.39 -17.93 0.14
N PRO A 68 -5.31 -19.26 -0.09
CA PRO A 68 -6.17 -20.23 0.62
C PRO A 68 -6.10 -20.09 2.14
N SER A 69 -4.93 -19.83 2.70
CA SER A 69 -4.74 -19.60 4.14
C SER A 69 -5.41 -18.36 4.69
N CYS A 70 -5.80 -17.41 3.82
CA CYS A 70 -6.43 -16.14 4.18
C CYS A 70 -7.92 -16.10 3.82
N MET A 71 -8.48 -17.19 3.30
CA MET A 71 -9.85 -17.25 2.80
C MET A 71 -10.89 -16.99 3.90
N GLY A 72 -10.69 -17.49 5.11
CA GLY A 72 -11.65 -17.33 6.21
C GLY A 72 -13.05 -17.80 5.82
N THR A 73 -14.03 -16.92 5.91
CA THR A 73 -15.42 -17.16 5.50
C THR A 73 -15.67 -16.96 4.00
N GLY A 74 -14.65 -16.66 3.23
CA GLY A 74 -14.70 -16.42 1.79
C GLY A 74 -13.83 -15.27 1.34
N ALA A 75 -13.46 -15.26 0.06
CA ALA A 75 -12.68 -14.19 -0.53
C ALA A 75 -13.52 -12.91 -0.65
N LYS A 76 -13.01 -11.80 -0.17
CA LYS A 76 -13.66 -10.48 -0.27
C LYS A 76 -13.54 -9.87 -1.66
N TYR A 77 -12.52 -10.26 -2.41
CA TYR A 77 -12.17 -9.67 -3.70
C TYR A 77 -12.12 -10.74 -4.79
N PRO A 78 -12.67 -10.44 -6.00
CA PRO A 78 -12.52 -11.35 -7.14
C PRO A 78 -11.06 -11.36 -7.64
N PRO A 79 -10.60 -12.46 -8.29
CA PRO A 79 -9.29 -12.49 -8.92
C PRO A 79 -9.14 -11.41 -10.00
N ILE A 80 -7.97 -10.80 -10.07
CA ILE A 80 -7.62 -9.78 -11.07
C ILE A 80 -6.12 -9.90 -11.37
N SER A 81 -5.69 -9.58 -12.58
CA SER A 81 -4.25 -9.49 -12.86
C SER A 81 -3.61 -8.33 -12.11
N SER A 82 -2.33 -8.46 -11.78
CA SER A 82 -1.56 -7.38 -11.16
C SER A 82 -1.60 -6.09 -11.99
N GLN A 83 -1.46 -6.22 -13.31
CA GLN A 83 -1.49 -5.08 -14.22
C GLN A 83 -2.86 -4.39 -14.26
N ASP A 84 -3.95 -5.14 -14.38
CA ASP A 84 -5.30 -4.57 -14.41
C ASP A 84 -5.65 -3.88 -13.11
N PHE A 85 -5.24 -4.46 -11.98
CA PHE A 85 -5.43 -3.85 -10.68
C PHE A 85 -4.63 -2.55 -10.54
N LEU A 86 -3.37 -2.54 -11.00
CA LEU A 86 -2.57 -1.32 -11.01
C LEU A 86 -3.24 -0.23 -11.85
N TYR A 87 -3.70 -0.56 -13.05
CA TYR A 87 -4.37 0.40 -13.93
C TYR A 87 -5.68 0.90 -13.32
N GLN A 88 -6.43 0.03 -12.67
CA GLN A 88 -7.63 0.44 -11.93
C GLN A 88 -7.27 1.50 -10.88
N ARG A 89 -6.25 1.25 -10.06
CA ARG A 89 -5.82 2.21 -9.03
C ARG A 89 -5.33 3.53 -9.63
N LEU A 90 -4.54 3.47 -10.69
CA LEU A 90 -4.06 4.69 -11.37
C LEU A 90 -5.20 5.55 -11.93
N ARG A 91 -6.26 4.93 -12.43
CA ARG A 91 -7.46 5.65 -12.88
C ARG A 91 -8.21 6.28 -11.71
N GLU A 92 -8.39 5.54 -10.62
CA GLU A 92 -9.09 6.00 -9.41
C GLU A 92 -8.42 7.25 -8.80
N ILE A 93 -7.10 7.33 -8.84
CA ILE A 93 -6.34 8.48 -8.34
C ILE A 93 -6.05 9.55 -9.40
N GLY A 94 -6.55 9.38 -10.62
CA GLY A 94 -6.45 10.38 -11.69
C GLY A 94 -5.11 10.44 -12.42
N LEU A 95 -4.23 9.45 -12.24
CA LEU A 95 -2.93 9.38 -12.93
C LEU A 95 -3.00 8.67 -14.29
N MET A 96 -4.14 8.07 -14.63
CA MET A 96 -4.38 7.39 -15.90
C MET A 96 -5.83 7.63 -16.34
N LYS A 97 -6.02 7.80 -17.66
CA LYS A 97 -7.35 7.94 -18.27
C LYS A 97 -8.00 6.58 -18.57
#